data_07aeef70a0cd2def7cadedf5043c10a6
#
_entry.id   07aeef70a0cd2def7cadedf5043c10a6
#
_cell.length_a   1.000
_cell.length_b   1.000
_cell.length_c   1.000
_cell.angle_alpha   90.00
_cell.angle_beta   90.00
_cell.angle_gamma   90.00
#
_symmetry.space_group_name_H-M   'P 1'
#
loop_
_entity.id
_entity.type
_entity.pdbx_description
1 polymer ?
#
loop_
_entity_poly.entity_id
_entity_poly.type
_entity_poly.pdbx_seq_one_letter_code
_entity_poly.pdbx_strand_id
1 'polypeptide(L)' 'MKILVKDMREALDKVRQENTLLKEQQSGLVSERANLIKKNEYAKEQIEAIIERLRNLEEYE' A
#
# COMPACT_ATOMS: atom_id res chain seq x y z
N MET A 1 32.11 -23.74 22.33
CA MET A 1 30.79 -24.20 21.99
C MET A 1 29.66 -23.32 22.55
N LYS A 2 29.70 -22.95 23.83
CA LYS A 2 28.65 -22.10 24.43
C LYS A 2 28.53 -20.72 23.77
N ILE A 3 29.66 -20.14 23.36
CA ILE A 3 29.71 -18.83 22.70
C ILE A 3 29.03 -18.89 21.35
N LEU A 4 29.27 -19.95 20.59
CA LEU A 4 28.68 -20.12 19.25
C LEU A 4 27.16 -20.23 19.30
N VAL A 5 26.63 -20.99 20.27
CA VAL A 5 25.18 -21.15 20.46
C VAL A 5 24.54 -19.81 20.82
N LYS A 6 25.19 -19.04 21.69
CA LYS A 6 24.73 -17.71 22.08
C LYS A 6 24.67 -16.77 20.89
N ASP A 7 25.70 -16.76 20.06
CA ASP A 7 25.76 -15.93 18.86
C ASP A 7 24.67 -16.31 17.89
N MET A 8 24.41 -17.60 17.73
CA MET A 8 23.32 -18.08 16.86
C MET A 8 21.94 -17.64 17.37
N ARG A 9 21.71 -17.68 18.68
CA ARG A 9 20.45 -17.21 19.27
C ARG A 9 20.26 -15.72 19.04
N GLU A 10 21.30 -14.94 19.28
CA GLU A 10 21.25 -13.50 19.06
C GLU A 10 20.95 -13.16 17.61
N ALA A 11 21.61 -13.86 16.68
CA ALA A 11 21.36 -13.69 15.27
C ALA A 11 19.93 -14.07 14.87
N LEU A 12 19.42 -15.16 15.44
CA LEU A 12 18.05 -15.61 15.18
C LEU A 12 17.03 -14.61 15.72
N ASP A 13 17.24 -14.09 16.93
CA ASP A 13 16.34 -13.10 17.51
C ASP A 13 16.32 -11.82 16.68
N LYS A 14 17.47 -11.40 16.20
CA LYS A 14 17.59 -10.22 15.35
C LYS A 14 16.82 -10.42 14.03
N VAL A 15 16.96 -11.57 13.41
CA VAL A 15 16.25 -11.91 12.18
C VAL A 15 14.75 -11.95 12.43
N ARG A 16 14.30 -12.51 13.54
CA ARG A 16 12.88 -12.54 13.92
C ARG A 16 12.30 -11.15 14.10
N GLN A 17 13.05 -10.27 14.77
CA GLN A 17 12.64 -8.87 14.94
C GLN A 17 12.53 -8.15 13.60
N GLU A 18 13.51 -8.33 12.73
CA GLU A 18 13.50 -7.75 11.39
C GLU A 18 12.33 -8.30 10.57
N ASN A 19 12.05 -9.61 10.69
CA ASN A 19 10.95 -10.24 9.99
C ASN A 19 9.60 -9.66 10.42
N THR A 20 9.39 -9.49 11.73
CA THR A 20 8.17 -8.89 12.27
C THR A 20 8.00 -7.46 11.76
N LEU A 21 9.06 -6.67 11.78
CA LEU A 21 9.05 -5.30 11.30
C LEU A 21 8.69 -5.23 9.81
N LEU A 22 9.31 -6.10 9.01
CA LEU A 22 9.03 -6.16 7.57
C LEU A 22 7.59 -6.54 7.28
N LYS A 23 7.02 -7.47 8.05
CA LYS A 23 5.62 -7.87 7.91
C LYS A 23 4.67 -6.71 8.24
N GLU A 24 4.98 -5.94 9.29
CA GLU A 24 4.20 -4.76 9.64
C GLU A 24 4.25 -3.71 8.55
N GLN A 25 5.44 -3.45 8.02
CA GLN A 25 5.61 -2.50 6.92
C GLN A 25 4.86 -2.96 5.67
N GLN A 26 4.93 -4.24 5.34
CA GLN A 26 4.22 -4.82 4.20
C GLN A 26 2.71 -4.65 4.36
N SER A 27 2.18 -4.94 5.54
CA SER A 27 0.76 -4.77 5.82
C SER A 27 0.33 -3.31 5.64
N GLY A 28 1.13 -2.37 6.14
CA GLY A 28 0.89 -0.95 5.97
C GLY A 28 0.88 -0.52 4.51
N LEU A 29 1.83 -1.02 3.73
CA LEU A 29 1.92 -0.71 2.30
C LEU A 29 0.75 -1.28 1.51
N VAL A 30 0.30 -2.49 1.84
CA VAL A 30 -0.88 -3.09 1.20
C VAL A 30 -2.13 -2.25 1.48
N SER A 31 -2.31 -1.82 2.73
CA SER A 31 -3.43 -0.97 3.12
C SER A 31 -3.39 0.40 2.41
N GLU A 32 -2.22 1.02 2.37
CA GLU A 32 -2.02 2.30 1.70
C GLU A 32 -2.32 2.20 0.20
N ARG A 33 -1.83 1.13 -0.42
CA ARG A 33 -2.09 0.88 -1.84
C ARG A 33 -3.58 0.75 -2.12
N ALA A 34 -4.30 0.01 -1.28
CA ALA A 34 -5.75 -0.15 -1.43
C ALA A 34 -6.46 1.19 -1.35
N ASN A 35 -6.06 2.04 -0.40
CA ASN A 35 -6.63 3.38 -0.25
C ASN A 35 -6.34 4.27 -1.47
N LEU A 36 -5.13 4.21 -2.00
CA LEU A 36 -4.74 4.97 -3.18
C LEU A 36 -5.52 4.53 -4.42
N ILE A 37 -5.74 3.24 -4.58
CA ILE A 37 -6.54 2.70 -5.68
C ILE A 37 -7.97 3.22 -5.60
N LYS A 38 -8.58 3.21 -4.41
CA LYS A 38 -9.94 3.75 -4.21
C LYS A 38 -10.02 5.24 -4.55
N LYS A 39 -9.04 6.02 -4.10
CA LYS A 39 -8.98 7.45 -4.39
C LYS A 39 -8.82 7.70 -5.89
N ASN A 40 -8.00 6.89 -6.55
CA ASN A 40 -7.77 7.00 -7.97
C ASN A 40 -9.03 6.68 -8.76
N GLU A 41 -9.74 5.62 -8.40
CA GLU A 41 -11.01 5.24 -9.03
C GLU A 41 -12.06 6.33 -8.83
N TYR A 42 -12.15 6.90 -7.63
CA TYR A 42 -13.06 7.98 -7.35
C TYR A 42 -12.77 9.21 -8.20
N ALA A 43 -11.49 9.61 -8.28
CA ALA A 43 -11.08 10.74 -9.12
C ALA A 43 -11.40 10.50 -10.59
N LYS A 44 -11.18 9.29 -11.07
CA LYS A 44 -11.50 8.89 -12.44
C LYS A 44 -12.99 9.02 -12.72
N GLU A 45 -13.83 8.55 -11.82
CA GLU A 45 -15.29 8.66 -11.95
C GLU A 45 -15.73 10.13 -12.00
N GLN A 46 -15.13 10.99 -11.18
CA GLN A 46 -15.44 12.41 -11.16
C GLN A 46 -15.06 13.06 -12.50
N ILE A 47 -13.91 12.72 -13.04
CA ILE A 47 -13.46 13.24 -14.32
C ILE A 47 -14.39 12.79 -15.44
N GLU A 48 -14.76 11.53 -15.47
CA GLU A 48 -15.69 10.98 -16.46
C GLU A 48 -17.05 11.67 -16.41
N ALA A 49 -17.54 11.94 -15.20
CA ALA A 49 -18.81 12.66 -15.03
C ALA A 49 -18.73 14.08 -15.57
N ILE A 50 -17.61 14.78 -15.33
CA ILE A 50 -17.42 16.13 -15.85
C ILE A 50 -17.35 16.13 -17.37
N ILE A 51 -16.62 15.19 -17.94
CA ILE A 51 -16.52 15.05 -19.41
C ILE A 51 -17.90 14.81 -20.02
N GLU A 52 -18.70 13.97 -19.42
CA GLU A 52 -20.05 13.69 -19.89
C GLU A 52 -20.95 14.91 -19.83
N ARG A 53 -20.86 15.69 -18.75
CA ARG A 53 -21.61 16.95 -18.64
C ARG A 53 -21.22 17.94 -19.73
N LEU A 54 -19.94 18.07 -20.01
CA LEU A 54 -19.45 18.95 -21.06
C LEU A 54 -19.95 18.49 -22.42
N ARG A 55 -19.94 17.20 -22.67
CA ARG A 55 -20.44 16.63 -23.92
C ARG A 55 -21.91 16.92 -24.10
N ASN A 56 -22.72 16.79 -23.06
CA ASN A 56 -24.14 17.09 -23.09
C ASN A 56 -24.39 18.57 -23.37
N LEU A 57 -23.58 19.46 -22.80
CA LEU A 57 -23.70 20.89 -23.08
C LEU A 57 -23.40 21.21 -24.54
N GLU A 58 -22.42 20.56 -25.13
CA GLU A 58 -22.08 20.73 -26.54
C GLU A 58 -23.23 20.28 -27.43
N GLU A 59 -23.93 19.22 -27.09
CA GLU A 59 -25.08 18.73 -27.84
C GLU A 59 -26.25 19.71 -27.87
N TYR A 60 -26.37 20.52 -26.81
CA TYR A 60 -27.42 21.52 -26.73
C TYR A 60 -27.14 22.78 -27.55
N GLU A 61 -25.91 22.99 -27.91
CA GLU A 61 -25.51 24.10 -28.74
C GLU A 61 -25.56 23.73 -30.22
#